data_b67780eaa36fed46a2538fa0bb462b84
#
_entry.id   b67780eaa36fed46a2538fa0bb462b84
#
_cell.length_a   1.000
_cell.length_b   1.000
_cell.length_c   1.000
_cell.angle_alpha   90.00
_cell.angle_beta   90.00
_cell.angle_gamma   90.00
#
_symmetry.space_group_name_H-M   'P 1'
#
loop_
_entity.id
_entity.type
_entity.pdbx_description
1 polymer ?
#
loop_
_entity_poly.entity_id
_entity_poly.type
_entity_poly.pdbx_seq_one_letter_code
_entity_poly.pdbx_strand_id
1 'polypeptide(L)'
;MDYMNFTSPYSTRNRMKRMLWSVCWAAFARPFPKSMASGWKRFLLRLFGAKIADTAVVYSSASVFMPWNLEMRDYACIASGVDCYNAAPIILGVNATVSQRAFLCTAGHDITDPYHHQTEASIMIEDRAWICAEVFVGQGVTVGEGAVCAARAVVVRDVEPVSYTHLRAHETSLHL
;
A
#
# COMPACT_ATOMS: atom_id res chain seq x y z
N MET A 1 -13.94 20.61 20.87
CA MET A 1 -12.71 20.06 20.25
C MET A 1 -11.98 21.22 19.61
N ASP A 2 -10.78 21.52 20.04
CA ASP A 2 -10.00 22.60 19.44
C ASP A 2 -9.15 22.01 18.29
N TYR A 3 -9.74 21.98 17.10
CA TYR A 3 -9.06 21.51 15.88
C TYR A 3 -7.94 22.43 15.39
N MET A 4 -7.72 23.55 16.08
CA MET A 4 -6.73 24.57 15.72
C MET A 4 -5.29 24.19 16.03
N ASN A 5 -5.06 23.12 16.81
CA ASN A 5 -3.72 22.66 17.23
C ASN A 5 -3.27 21.36 16.55
N PHE A 6 -3.79 21.04 15.35
CA PHE A 6 -3.31 19.88 14.62
C PHE A 6 -1.86 20.10 14.14
N THR A 7 -0.92 19.49 14.84
CA THR A 7 0.47 19.42 14.38
C THR A 7 0.65 18.19 13.51
N SER A 8 1.04 18.39 12.25
CA SER A 8 1.34 17.28 11.36
C SER A 8 2.43 16.38 11.97
N PRO A 9 2.24 15.03 12.01
CA PRO A 9 3.24 14.11 12.53
C PRO A 9 4.53 14.09 11.70
N TYR A 10 4.50 14.66 10.51
CA TYR A 10 5.63 14.64 9.58
C TYR A 10 6.45 15.92 9.64
N SER A 11 7.78 15.75 9.77
CA SER A 11 8.73 16.87 9.75
C SER A 11 8.68 17.62 8.42
N THR A 12 9.10 18.88 8.42
CA THR A 12 9.19 19.72 7.21
C THR A 12 10.07 19.04 6.14
N ARG A 13 11.19 18.41 6.54
CA ARG A 13 12.06 17.64 5.63
C ARG A 13 11.30 16.50 4.94
N ASN A 14 10.48 15.75 5.68
CA ASN A 14 9.66 14.67 5.12
C ASN A 14 8.64 15.23 4.12
N ARG A 15 7.96 16.33 4.46
CA ARG A 15 6.99 17.00 3.59
C ARG A 15 7.62 17.46 2.27
N MET A 16 8.80 18.08 2.34
CA MET A 16 9.56 18.49 1.14
C MET A 16 9.99 17.30 0.28
N LYS A 17 10.48 16.23 0.91
CA LYS A 17 10.87 14.99 0.21
C LYS A 17 9.69 14.35 -0.53
N ARG A 18 8.50 14.31 0.10
CA ARG A 18 7.26 13.82 -0.54
C ARG A 18 6.80 14.70 -1.70
N MET A 19 6.87 16.02 -1.52
CA MET A 19 6.53 16.95 -2.60
C MET A 19 7.42 16.74 -3.81
N LEU A 20 8.74 16.68 -3.62
CA LEU A 20 9.69 16.41 -4.68
C LEU A 20 9.43 15.08 -5.37
N TRP A 21 9.17 14.02 -4.59
CA TRP A 21 8.78 12.72 -5.10
C TRP A 21 7.52 12.79 -5.98
N SER A 22 6.46 13.44 -5.48
CA SER A 22 5.20 13.56 -6.22
C SER A 22 5.37 14.26 -7.57
N VAL A 23 6.16 15.34 -7.60
CA VAL A 23 6.49 16.06 -8.84
C VAL A 23 7.30 15.17 -9.78
N CYS A 24 8.35 14.51 -9.27
CA CYS A 24 9.16 13.61 -10.08
C CYS A 24 8.35 12.45 -10.67
N TRP A 25 7.50 11.81 -9.87
CA TRP A 25 6.66 10.71 -10.34
C TRP A 25 5.66 11.18 -11.41
N ALA A 26 5.01 12.32 -11.17
CA ALA A 26 4.05 12.87 -12.11
C ALA A 26 4.70 13.27 -13.45
N ALA A 27 5.88 13.87 -13.42
CA ALA A 27 6.57 14.36 -14.62
C ALA A 27 7.28 13.25 -15.39
N PHE A 28 7.89 12.28 -14.68
CA PHE A 28 8.84 11.34 -15.28
C PHE A 28 8.40 9.87 -15.27
N ALA A 29 7.34 9.49 -14.55
CA ALA A 29 6.83 8.13 -14.56
C ALA A 29 5.44 8.02 -15.20
N ARG A 30 4.51 8.91 -14.84
CA ARG A 30 3.11 8.87 -15.35
C ARG A 30 2.96 8.97 -16.86
N PRO A 31 3.78 9.76 -17.60
CA PRO A 31 3.64 9.85 -19.05
C PRO A 31 3.94 8.55 -19.79
N PHE A 32 4.66 7.61 -19.17
CA PHE A 32 5.03 6.36 -19.80
C PHE A 32 3.94 5.29 -19.63
N PRO A 33 3.56 4.56 -20.72
CA PRO A 33 2.58 3.48 -20.66
C PRO A 33 2.93 2.40 -19.63
N LYS A 34 1.92 1.64 -19.21
CA LYS A 34 1.99 0.64 -18.13
C LYS A 34 3.16 -0.34 -18.26
N SER A 35 3.41 -0.86 -19.47
CA SER A 35 4.43 -1.87 -19.75
C SER A 35 5.77 -1.30 -20.16
N MET A 36 5.83 -0.05 -20.58
CA MET A 36 7.08 0.60 -21.01
C MET A 36 7.83 1.20 -19.83
N ALA A 37 9.14 1.29 -19.96
CA ALA A 37 10.02 1.95 -19.01
C ALA A 37 9.95 1.40 -17.57
N SER A 38 9.69 0.09 -17.38
CA SER A 38 9.70 -0.52 -16.04
C SER A 38 11.03 -0.31 -15.32
N GLY A 39 12.16 -0.43 -16.01
CA GLY A 39 13.49 -0.13 -15.47
C GLY A 39 13.62 1.31 -14.98
N TRP A 40 13.11 2.26 -15.76
CA TRP A 40 13.13 3.68 -15.41
C TRP A 40 12.29 3.97 -14.16
N LYS A 41 11.08 3.40 -14.07
CA LYS A 41 10.21 3.56 -12.88
C LYS A 41 10.86 2.99 -11.63
N ARG A 42 11.49 1.80 -11.73
CA ARG A 42 12.26 1.22 -10.62
C ARG A 42 13.44 2.09 -10.21
N PHE A 43 14.16 2.65 -11.20
CA PHE A 43 15.25 3.59 -10.93
C PHE A 43 14.77 4.81 -10.15
N LEU A 44 13.66 5.44 -10.57
CA LEU A 44 13.08 6.58 -9.84
C LEU A 44 12.69 6.20 -8.41
N LEU A 45 12.01 5.08 -8.21
CA LEU A 45 11.62 4.59 -6.88
C LEU A 45 12.85 4.38 -5.99
N ARG A 46 13.90 3.73 -6.51
CA ARG A 46 15.16 3.49 -5.78
C ARG A 46 15.90 4.79 -5.47
N LEU A 47 15.89 5.76 -6.37
CA LEU A 47 16.50 7.08 -6.15
C LEU A 47 15.88 7.79 -4.94
N PHE A 48 14.58 7.56 -4.70
CA PHE A 48 13.86 8.07 -3.53
C PHE A 48 13.87 7.12 -2.33
N GLY A 49 14.64 6.04 -2.38
CA GLY A 49 14.93 5.15 -1.25
C GLY A 49 14.08 3.90 -1.15
N ALA A 50 13.28 3.56 -2.18
CA ALA A 50 12.58 2.28 -2.23
C ALA A 50 13.56 1.11 -2.47
N LYS A 51 13.25 -0.05 -1.88
CA LYS A 51 13.96 -1.30 -2.14
C LYS A 51 13.15 -2.12 -3.14
N ILE A 52 13.53 -2.10 -4.40
CA ILE A 52 12.77 -2.73 -5.48
C ILE A 52 13.66 -3.73 -6.23
N ALA A 53 13.25 -4.98 -6.33
CA ALA A 53 13.94 -5.99 -7.14
C ALA A 53 13.90 -5.64 -8.64
N ASP A 54 14.84 -6.18 -9.43
CA ASP A 54 14.94 -5.86 -10.87
C ASP A 54 13.80 -6.43 -11.70
N THR A 55 13.13 -7.46 -11.20
CA THR A 55 12.00 -8.13 -11.84
C THR A 55 10.64 -7.55 -11.41
N ALA A 56 10.61 -6.73 -10.34
CA ALA A 56 9.36 -6.16 -9.84
C ALA A 56 8.75 -5.14 -10.80
N VAL A 57 7.42 -5.03 -10.79
CA VAL A 57 6.65 -4.18 -11.70
C VAL A 57 5.79 -3.19 -10.93
N VAL A 58 5.92 -1.90 -11.26
CA VAL A 58 5.05 -0.84 -10.73
C VAL A 58 4.42 -0.10 -11.91
N TYR A 59 3.09 -0.03 -11.90
CA TYR A 59 2.37 0.68 -12.93
C TYR A 59 2.45 2.20 -12.70
N SER A 60 2.55 2.96 -13.77
CA SER A 60 2.72 4.43 -13.72
C SER A 60 1.56 5.17 -13.06
N SER A 61 0.37 4.60 -13.06
CA SER A 61 -0.82 5.15 -12.40
C SER A 61 -0.94 4.78 -10.93
N ALA A 62 -0.05 3.95 -10.39
CA ALA A 62 0.01 3.69 -8.96
C ALA A 62 0.48 4.94 -8.20
N SER A 63 -0.06 5.13 -6.99
CA SER A 63 0.36 6.15 -6.04
C SER A 63 1.22 5.51 -4.95
N VAL A 64 2.37 6.08 -4.67
CA VAL A 64 3.23 5.67 -3.56
C VAL A 64 3.52 6.91 -2.71
N PHE A 65 3.06 6.92 -1.46
CA PHE A 65 3.14 8.08 -0.60
C PHE A 65 4.56 8.38 -0.13
N MET A 66 5.30 7.35 0.30
CA MET A 66 6.68 7.43 0.76
C MET A 66 7.53 6.31 0.14
N PRO A 67 8.24 6.53 -0.97
CA PRO A 67 9.03 5.47 -1.61
C PRO A 67 10.02 4.76 -0.68
N TRP A 68 10.62 5.48 0.25
CA TRP A 68 11.57 4.92 1.24
C TRP A 68 10.96 3.94 2.23
N ASN A 69 9.62 3.83 2.26
CA ASN A 69 8.87 2.85 3.01
C ASN A 69 8.25 1.77 2.09
N LEU A 70 8.81 1.55 0.90
CA LEU A 70 8.35 0.51 -0.01
C LEU A 70 9.47 -0.49 -0.28
N GLU A 71 9.18 -1.77 -0.04
CA GLU A 71 10.02 -2.89 -0.43
C GLU A 71 9.23 -3.84 -1.34
N MET A 72 9.82 -4.22 -2.48
CA MET A 72 9.23 -5.19 -3.41
C MET A 72 10.29 -6.21 -3.81
N ARG A 73 10.00 -7.46 -3.55
CA ARG A 73 10.86 -8.58 -3.92
C ARG A 73 10.64 -9.01 -5.37
N ASP A 74 11.32 -10.06 -5.79
CA ASP A 74 11.31 -10.51 -7.17
C ASP A 74 9.89 -10.82 -7.67
N TYR A 75 9.59 -10.36 -8.90
CA TYR A 75 8.30 -10.53 -9.57
C TYR A 75 7.10 -9.94 -8.85
N ALA A 76 7.30 -9.18 -7.77
CA ALA A 76 6.20 -8.48 -7.12
C ALA A 76 5.58 -7.43 -8.05
N CYS A 77 4.27 -7.27 -7.97
CA CYS A 77 3.53 -6.38 -8.86
C CYS A 77 2.59 -5.44 -8.11
N ILE A 78 2.71 -4.15 -8.39
CA ILE A 78 1.73 -3.11 -8.03
C ILE A 78 1.03 -2.65 -9.31
N ALA A 79 -0.26 -2.99 -9.44
CA ALA A 79 -1.04 -2.72 -10.64
C ALA A 79 -1.57 -1.27 -10.73
N SER A 80 -2.36 -1.04 -11.76
CA SER A 80 -2.89 0.29 -12.11
C SER A 80 -3.80 0.86 -11.03
N GLY A 81 -3.55 2.10 -10.63
CA GLY A 81 -4.41 2.82 -9.69
C GLY A 81 -4.35 2.31 -8.25
N VAL A 82 -3.40 1.42 -7.93
CA VAL A 82 -3.15 1.05 -6.53
C VAL A 82 -2.69 2.28 -5.75
N ASP A 83 -3.25 2.46 -4.57
CA ASP A 83 -2.81 3.48 -3.63
C ASP A 83 -2.04 2.83 -2.47
N CYS A 84 -0.74 3.14 -2.39
CA CYS A 84 0.12 2.75 -1.29
C CYS A 84 0.28 3.95 -0.35
N TYR A 85 -0.63 4.10 0.60
CA TYR A 85 -0.50 5.07 1.69
C TYR A 85 0.42 4.50 2.77
N ASN A 86 1.72 4.47 2.42
CA ASN A 86 2.77 3.80 3.16
C ASN A 86 3.52 4.76 4.11
N ALA A 87 2.81 5.31 5.10
CA ALA A 87 3.40 6.05 6.21
C ALA A 87 4.38 5.17 7.00
N ALA A 88 3.99 3.93 7.31
CA ALA A 88 4.88 2.84 7.74
C ALA A 88 5.26 1.93 6.54
N PRO A 89 6.22 1.00 6.69
CA PRO A 89 6.65 0.13 5.60
C PRO A 89 5.53 -0.73 4.99
N ILE A 90 5.55 -0.85 3.66
CA ILE A 90 4.83 -1.88 2.91
C ILE A 90 5.87 -2.79 2.26
N ILE A 91 5.76 -4.08 2.50
CA ILE A 91 6.66 -5.10 1.99
C ILE A 91 5.87 -6.10 1.15
N LEU A 92 6.27 -6.29 -0.11
CA LEU A 92 5.72 -7.30 -0.99
C LEU A 92 6.74 -8.41 -1.22
N GLY A 93 6.34 -9.63 -0.94
CA GLY A 93 7.10 -10.86 -1.13
C GLY A 93 7.30 -11.23 -2.61
N VAL A 94 7.98 -12.33 -2.84
CA VAL A 94 8.24 -12.86 -4.20
C VAL A 94 6.92 -13.25 -4.85
N ASN A 95 6.69 -12.80 -6.10
CA ASN A 95 5.45 -13.01 -6.85
C ASN A 95 4.17 -12.47 -6.16
N ALA A 96 4.29 -11.64 -5.14
CA ALA A 96 3.12 -11.00 -4.53
C ALA A 96 2.48 -10.01 -5.53
N THR A 97 1.15 -10.04 -5.61
CA THR A 97 0.42 -9.19 -6.58
C THR A 97 -0.62 -8.33 -5.87
N VAL A 98 -0.55 -7.03 -6.12
CA VAL A 98 -1.58 -6.08 -5.71
C VAL A 98 -2.30 -5.58 -6.95
N SER A 99 -3.55 -5.99 -7.11
CA SER A 99 -4.37 -5.69 -8.27
C SER A 99 -4.92 -4.27 -8.27
N GLN A 100 -5.53 -3.91 -9.39
CA GLN A 100 -5.94 -2.55 -9.69
C GLN A 100 -6.85 -1.93 -8.63
N ARG A 101 -6.59 -0.66 -8.32
CA ARG A 101 -7.34 0.17 -7.37
C ARG A 101 -7.41 -0.38 -5.93
N ALA A 102 -6.57 -1.35 -5.57
CA ALA A 102 -6.43 -1.73 -4.17
C ALA A 102 -5.82 -0.57 -3.36
N PHE A 103 -6.18 -0.48 -2.10
CA PHE A 103 -5.68 0.53 -1.18
C PHE A 103 -4.95 -0.13 -0.01
N LEU A 104 -3.64 0.08 0.08
CA LEU A 104 -2.80 -0.39 1.19
C LEU A 104 -2.56 0.78 2.14
N CYS A 105 -3.18 0.75 3.32
CA CYS A 105 -3.19 1.87 4.25
C CYS A 105 -2.47 1.49 5.55
N THR A 106 -1.24 1.96 5.71
CA THR A 106 -0.41 1.68 6.91
C THR A 106 -0.63 2.66 8.05
N ALA A 107 -1.56 3.60 7.93
CA ALA A 107 -1.85 4.58 8.96
C ALA A 107 -3.33 4.60 9.33
N GLY A 108 -3.61 4.95 10.57
CA GLY A 108 -4.94 5.12 11.11
C GLY A 108 -4.90 6.14 12.25
N HIS A 109 -5.93 6.14 13.06
CA HIS A 109 -6.02 6.99 14.24
C HIS A 109 -6.47 6.17 15.44
N ASP A 110 -5.95 6.49 16.62
CA ASP A 110 -6.45 5.92 17.87
C ASP A 110 -7.80 6.54 18.22
N ILE A 111 -8.87 5.76 18.08
CA ILE A 111 -10.23 6.18 18.36
C ILE A 111 -10.51 6.33 19.87
N THR A 112 -9.65 5.78 20.72
CA THR A 112 -9.76 5.91 22.18
C THR A 112 -9.09 7.15 22.72
N ASP A 113 -8.20 7.74 21.92
CA ASP A 113 -7.53 9.00 22.23
C ASP A 113 -8.43 10.18 21.84
N PRO A 114 -8.75 11.10 22.77
CA PRO A 114 -9.55 12.28 22.48
C PRO A 114 -8.99 13.19 21.38
N TYR A 115 -7.70 13.10 21.10
CA TYR A 115 -7.01 13.88 20.07
C TYR A 115 -6.84 13.10 18.77
N HIS A 116 -7.27 11.84 18.72
CA HIS A 116 -7.14 10.95 17.55
C HIS A 116 -5.71 10.93 16.97
N HIS A 117 -4.71 10.76 17.85
CA HIS A 117 -3.32 10.67 17.38
C HIS A 117 -3.18 9.61 16.30
N GLN A 118 -2.35 9.93 15.30
CA GLN A 118 -2.08 9.01 14.20
C GLN A 118 -1.32 7.78 14.71
N THR A 119 -1.79 6.62 14.27
CA THR A 119 -1.12 5.33 14.47
C THR A 119 -0.59 4.82 13.14
N GLU A 120 0.54 4.12 13.18
CA GLU A 120 1.18 3.58 11.97
C GLU A 120 1.66 2.16 12.25
N ALA A 121 1.36 1.21 11.36
CA ALA A 121 1.89 -0.14 11.42
C ALA A 121 2.12 -0.68 10.00
N SER A 122 3.22 -1.46 9.83
CA SER A 122 3.62 -1.99 8.53
C SER A 122 2.62 -3.01 8.00
N ILE A 123 2.51 -3.08 6.65
CA ILE A 123 1.78 -4.13 5.94
C ILE A 123 2.79 -5.08 5.31
N MET A 124 2.58 -6.39 5.50
CA MET A 124 3.32 -7.46 4.85
C MET A 124 2.40 -8.24 3.92
N ILE A 125 2.74 -8.29 2.65
CA ILE A 125 2.11 -9.18 1.66
C ILE A 125 3.16 -10.24 1.34
N GLU A 126 2.98 -11.46 1.86
CA GLU A 126 3.97 -12.50 1.74
C GLU A 126 4.06 -13.10 0.32
N ASP A 127 4.97 -14.05 0.13
CA ASP A 127 5.25 -14.63 -1.18
C ASP A 127 4.00 -15.23 -1.82
N ARG A 128 3.79 -14.98 -3.12
CA ARG A 128 2.65 -15.48 -3.90
C ARG A 128 1.26 -15.05 -3.40
N ALA A 129 1.17 -14.19 -2.40
CA ALA A 129 -0.12 -13.66 -1.97
C ALA A 129 -0.74 -12.71 -3.01
N TRP A 130 -2.04 -12.74 -3.12
CA TRP A 130 -2.77 -11.95 -4.12
C TRP A 130 -3.84 -11.07 -3.48
N ILE A 131 -3.62 -9.78 -3.58
CA ILE A 131 -4.61 -8.75 -3.24
C ILE A 131 -5.39 -8.45 -4.52
N CYS A 132 -6.66 -8.89 -4.59
CA CYS A 132 -7.50 -8.65 -5.75
C CYS A 132 -7.90 -7.17 -5.89
N ALA A 133 -8.68 -6.87 -6.93
CA ALA A 133 -9.07 -5.50 -7.25
C ALA A 133 -9.88 -4.83 -6.13
N GLU A 134 -9.60 -3.55 -5.90
CA GLU A 134 -10.37 -2.70 -4.96
C GLU A 134 -10.37 -3.20 -3.50
N VAL A 135 -9.43 -4.06 -3.12
CA VAL A 135 -9.27 -4.49 -1.73
C VAL A 135 -8.69 -3.36 -0.91
N PHE A 136 -9.24 -3.16 0.29
CA PHE A 136 -8.62 -2.35 1.32
C PHE A 136 -7.81 -3.24 2.27
N VAL A 137 -6.55 -2.90 2.51
CA VAL A 137 -5.71 -3.55 3.53
C VAL A 137 -5.32 -2.51 4.58
N GLY A 138 -5.70 -2.76 5.82
CA GLY A 138 -5.44 -1.87 6.95
C GLY A 138 -4.05 -2.02 7.54
N GLN A 139 -3.70 -1.08 8.41
CA GLN A 139 -2.41 -1.06 9.11
C GLN A 139 -2.16 -2.33 9.94
N GLY A 140 -0.93 -2.78 9.97
CA GLY A 140 -0.47 -3.90 10.80
C GLY A 140 -0.81 -5.29 10.24
N VAL A 141 -1.47 -5.37 9.06
CA VAL A 141 -1.92 -6.63 8.49
C VAL A 141 -0.77 -7.37 7.80
N THR A 142 -0.68 -8.67 8.08
CA THR A 142 0.08 -9.64 7.31
C THR A 142 -0.86 -10.49 6.47
N VAL A 143 -0.66 -10.50 5.15
CA VAL A 143 -1.32 -11.44 4.25
C VAL A 143 -0.38 -12.58 3.96
N GLY A 144 -0.71 -13.77 4.48
CA GLY A 144 0.15 -14.94 4.48
C GLY A 144 0.44 -15.48 3.09
N GLU A 145 1.50 -16.28 2.98
CA GLU A 145 1.99 -16.85 1.74
C GLU A 145 0.88 -17.56 0.95
N GLY A 146 0.75 -17.23 -0.33
CA GLY A 146 -0.23 -17.83 -1.22
C GLY A 146 -1.70 -17.52 -0.88
N ALA A 147 -1.97 -16.63 0.08
CA ALA A 147 -3.34 -16.22 0.40
C ALA A 147 -3.92 -15.30 -0.68
N VAL A 148 -5.23 -15.34 -0.84
CA VAL A 148 -5.97 -14.52 -1.82
C VAL A 148 -7.02 -13.67 -1.09
N CYS A 149 -6.87 -12.35 -1.17
CA CYS A 149 -7.88 -11.41 -0.73
C CYS A 149 -8.84 -11.11 -1.87
N ALA A 150 -10.10 -11.56 -1.77
CA ALA A 150 -11.12 -11.39 -2.80
C ALA A 150 -11.38 -9.91 -3.12
N ALA A 151 -11.80 -9.65 -4.36
CA ALA A 151 -12.08 -8.28 -4.81
C ALA A 151 -13.04 -7.55 -3.86
N ARG A 152 -12.72 -6.28 -3.56
CA ARG A 152 -13.47 -5.41 -2.65
C ARG A 152 -13.52 -5.85 -1.19
N ALA A 153 -12.70 -6.82 -0.79
CA ALA A 153 -12.60 -7.18 0.63
C ALA A 153 -12.01 -6.03 1.45
N VAL A 154 -12.44 -5.94 2.71
CA VAL A 154 -11.83 -5.08 3.73
C VAL A 154 -11.05 -5.97 4.69
N VAL A 155 -9.72 -5.89 4.62
CA VAL A 155 -8.79 -6.73 5.35
C VAL A 155 -8.16 -5.90 6.46
N VAL A 156 -8.60 -6.13 7.70
CA VAL A 156 -8.16 -5.40 8.90
C VAL A 156 -7.56 -6.33 9.97
N ARG A 157 -7.34 -7.59 9.61
CA ARG A 157 -6.69 -8.61 10.41
C ARG A 157 -5.82 -9.48 9.52
N ASP A 158 -4.87 -10.17 10.12
CA ASP A 158 -4.01 -11.09 9.39
C ASP A 158 -4.82 -12.15 8.65
N VAL A 159 -4.30 -12.54 7.48
CA VAL A 159 -4.86 -13.56 6.61
C VAL A 159 -3.91 -14.74 6.60
N GLU A 160 -4.38 -15.89 7.05
CA GLU A 160 -3.59 -17.11 7.12
C GLU A 160 -3.05 -17.55 5.75
N PRO A 161 -1.88 -18.20 5.69
CA PRO A 161 -1.33 -18.72 4.45
C PRO A 161 -2.31 -19.65 3.72
N VAL A 162 -2.25 -19.63 2.37
CA VAL A 162 -3.06 -20.48 1.48
C VAL A 162 -4.58 -20.36 1.74
N SER A 163 -5.01 -19.24 2.30
CA SER A 163 -6.42 -18.97 2.59
C SER A 163 -7.06 -18.06 1.54
N TYR A 164 -8.39 -18.07 1.48
CA TYR A 164 -9.17 -17.23 0.59
C TYR A 164 -10.17 -16.40 1.39
N THR A 165 -10.00 -15.08 1.40
CA THR A 165 -10.96 -14.20 2.09
C THR A 165 -12.08 -13.82 1.14
N HIS A 166 -13.31 -14.20 1.48
CA HIS A 166 -14.51 -13.68 0.82
C HIS A 166 -14.97 -12.39 1.48
N LEU A 167 -15.58 -11.48 0.72
CA LEU A 167 -16.57 -10.56 1.26
C LEU A 167 -17.68 -11.45 1.83
N ARG A 168 -17.73 -11.63 3.15
CA ARG A 168 -19.02 -11.91 3.76
C ARG A 168 -19.79 -10.60 3.61
N ALA A 169 -20.76 -10.56 2.71
CA ALA A 169 -21.88 -9.66 2.86
C ALA A 169 -22.31 -9.81 4.33
N HIS A 170 -22.53 -8.70 5.03
CA HIS A 170 -23.04 -8.73 6.39
C HIS A 170 -24.19 -9.74 6.44
N GLU A 171 -23.91 -10.91 7.00
CA GLU A 171 -24.98 -11.72 7.54
C GLU A 171 -25.53 -10.91 8.70
N THR A 172 -26.53 -10.09 8.43
CA THR A 172 -27.49 -9.68 9.41
C THR A 172 -28.12 -10.98 9.88
N SER A 173 -27.54 -11.59 10.91
CA SER A 173 -28.23 -12.58 11.68
C SER A 173 -29.40 -11.88 12.37
N LEU A 174 -30.51 -11.77 11.65
CA LEU A 174 -31.79 -11.57 12.24
C LEU A 174 -32.10 -12.87 13.02
N HIS A 175 -31.71 -12.89 14.29
CA HIS A 175 -32.29 -13.81 15.23
C HIS A 175 -33.75 -13.37 15.40
N LEU A 176 -34.66 -14.07 14.70
CA LEU A 176 -36.07 -14.15 15.05
C LEU A 176 -36.24 -15.11 16.22
#